data_4b6ad45fc96ac32cc11aa91a7d4d133b
#
_entry.id   4b6ad45fc96ac32cc11aa91a7d4d133b
#
_cell.length_a   1.000
_cell.length_b   1.000
_cell.length_c   1.000
_cell.angle_alpha   90.00
_cell.angle_beta   90.00
_cell.angle_gamma   90.00
#
_symmetry.space_group_name_H-M   'P 1'
#
loop_
_entity.id
_entity.type
_entity.pdbx_description
1 polymer ?
#
loop_
_entity_poly.entity_id
_entity_poly.type
_entity_poly.pdbx_seq_one_letter_code
_entity_poly.pdbx_strand_id
1 'polypeptide(L)'
;MRKIFVFLLLASVALGVNAQRYNNDVDTVYTVHSINQERFKDLIADYTAHDWSMRSPRPVVVDFYADWCGPCRRLAPILRDIAQHYQGEVDFYRINVDDNQDIAAAFEVRSIPMLLICPLEGEPKSVVGLYSMQEYIRVINQALGH
;
A
#
# COMPACT_ATOMS: atom_id res chain seq x y z
N MET A 1 -54.54 28.35 -56.87
CA MET A 1 -53.96 27.06 -56.37
C MET A 1 -52.53 27.30 -55.97
N ARG A 2 -52.34 27.61 -54.65
CA ARG A 2 -51.02 27.91 -54.08
C ARG A 2 -50.53 26.67 -53.36
N LYS A 3 -49.49 26.03 -53.87
CA LYS A 3 -48.80 24.90 -53.19
C LYS A 3 -47.88 25.45 -52.11
N ILE A 4 -48.20 25.16 -50.87
CA ILE A 4 -47.38 25.50 -49.70
C ILE A 4 -46.38 24.34 -49.56
N PHE A 5 -45.10 24.64 -49.83
CA PHE A 5 -44.00 23.74 -49.49
C PHE A 5 -43.66 23.90 -48.00
N VAL A 6 -44.01 22.93 -47.21
CA VAL A 6 -43.54 22.84 -45.82
C VAL A 6 -42.15 22.24 -45.84
N PHE A 7 -41.14 23.10 -45.59
CA PHE A 7 -39.77 22.66 -45.34
C PHE A 7 -39.70 22.11 -43.89
N LEU A 8 -39.64 20.81 -43.77
CA LEU A 8 -39.31 20.14 -42.50
C LEU A 8 -37.80 20.26 -42.27
N LEU A 9 -37.41 21.21 -41.41
CA LEU A 9 -36.07 21.35 -40.90
C LEU A 9 -35.84 20.22 -39.88
N LEU A 10 -35.21 19.13 -40.29
CA LEU A 10 -34.66 18.12 -39.38
C LEU A 10 -33.45 18.74 -38.68
N ALA A 11 -33.67 19.27 -37.50
CA ALA A 11 -32.60 19.61 -36.57
C ALA A 11 -31.99 18.31 -36.06
N SER A 12 -30.90 17.87 -36.67
CA SER A 12 -30.05 16.84 -36.11
C SER A 12 -29.35 17.40 -34.89
N VAL A 13 -29.89 17.11 -33.71
CA VAL A 13 -29.19 17.28 -32.44
C VAL A 13 -28.06 16.26 -32.41
N ALA A 14 -26.89 16.69 -32.85
CA ALA A 14 -25.67 15.94 -32.58
C ALA A 14 -25.44 15.98 -31.08
N LEU A 15 -25.92 14.94 -30.40
CA LEU A 15 -25.46 14.63 -29.06
C LEU A 15 -23.95 14.34 -29.14
N GLY A 16 -23.17 15.42 -28.93
CA GLY A 16 -21.75 15.30 -28.68
C GLY A 16 -21.56 14.48 -27.41
N VAL A 17 -21.47 13.17 -27.57
CA VAL A 17 -20.90 12.31 -26.54
C VAL A 17 -19.45 12.77 -26.43
N ASN A 18 -19.26 13.71 -25.51
CA ASN A 18 -17.93 14.07 -25.03
C ASN A 18 -17.45 12.81 -24.28
N ALA A 19 -16.97 11.84 -25.06
CA ALA A 19 -16.14 10.79 -24.52
C ALA A 19 -14.88 11.49 -24.02
N GLN A 20 -14.98 12.05 -22.80
CA GLN A 20 -13.80 12.29 -22.01
C GLN A 20 -13.05 10.98 -22.02
N ARG A 21 -11.99 10.96 -22.84
CA ARG A 21 -10.95 9.96 -22.70
C ARG A 21 -10.50 10.07 -21.24
N TYR A 22 -11.03 9.22 -20.44
CA TYR A 22 -10.45 8.89 -19.15
C TYR A 22 -9.09 8.31 -19.52
N ASN A 23 -8.09 9.20 -19.51
CA ASN A 23 -6.71 8.78 -19.59
C ASN A 23 -6.49 7.92 -18.34
N ASN A 24 -6.55 6.61 -18.52
CA ASN A 24 -6.14 5.61 -17.53
C ASN A 24 -4.61 5.56 -17.43
N ASP A 25 -3.94 6.70 -17.58
CA ASP A 25 -2.65 6.95 -16.98
C ASP A 25 -2.88 7.35 -15.52
N VAL A 26 -3.57 6.49 -14.77
CA VAL A 26 -3.33 6.41 -13.35
C VAL A 26 -1.92 5.84 -13.27
N ASP A 27 -0.94 6.72 -13.12
CA ASP A 27 0.31 6.40 -12.45
C ASP A 27 -0.13 5.83 -11.10
N THR A 28 -0.34 4.53 -11.07
CA THR A 28 -0.65 3.81 -9.84
C THR A 28 0.66 3.78 -9.07
N VAL A 29 0.95 4.90 -8.40
CA VAL A 29 2.11 5.01 -7.54
C VAL A 29 1.79 4.14 -6.34
N TYR A 30 2.33 2.93 -6.34
CA TYR A 30 2.27 2.05 -5.19
C TYR A 30 3.10 2.69 -4.08
N THR A 31 2.42 3.29 -3.12
CA THR A 31 3.02 4.13 -2.08
C THR A 31 3.17 3.39 -0.78
N VAL A 32 4.18 3.79 -0.01
CA VAL A 32 4.35 3.38 1.38
C VAL A 32 3.64 4.42 2.25
N HIS A 33 2.58 4.00 2.96
CA HIS A 33 1.75 4.90 3.77
C HIS A 33 2.21 4.92 5.23
N SER A 34 2.32 6.12 5.83
CA SER A 34 2.52 6.23 7.27
C SER A 34 1.21 6.01 8.01
N ILE A 35 1.21 5.12 8.99
CA ILE A 35 0.07 4.84 9.86
C ILE A 35 0.51 4.84 11.33
N ASN A 36 -0.47 4.95 12.22
CA ASN A 36 -0.28 4.78 13.66
C ASN A 36 -0.77 3.40 14.12
N GLN A 37 -0.58 3.09 15.39
CA GLN A 37 -0.94 1.80 15.97
C GLN A 37 -2.44 1.51 15.95
N GLU A 38 -3.32 2.53 16.02
CA GLU A 38 -4.76 2.37 15.89
C GLU A 38 -5.13 1.98 14.46
N ARG A 39 -4.54 2.65 13.47
CA ARG A 39 -4.76 2.29 12.05
C ARG A 39 -4.21 0.93 11.69
N PHE A 40 -3.13 0.48 12.36
CA PHE A 40 -2.67 -0.89 12.21
C PHE A 40 -3.74 -1.89 12.64
N LYS A 41 -4.37 -1.68 13.81
CA LYS A 41 -5.47 -2.54 14.28
C LYS A 41 -6.65 -2.56 13.31
N ASP A 42 -7.01 -1.42 12.77
CA ASP A 42 -8.15 -1.29 11.85
C ASP A 42 -7.89 -1.99 10.51
N LEU A 43 -6.70 -1.80 9.94
CA LEU A 43 -6.38 -2.18 8.56
C LEU A 43 -5.71 -3.54 8.43
N ILE A 44 -4.89 -3.95 9.41
CA ILE A 44 -3.98 -5.07 9.27
C ILE A 44 -4.37 -6.23 10.18
N ALA A 45 -4.26 -6.04 11.50
CA ALA A 45 -4.61 -7.05 12.49
C ALA A 45 -4.66 -6.45 13.89
N ASP A 46 -5.37 -7.06 14.81
CA ASP A 46 -5.35 -6.68 16.21
C ASP A 46 -4.17 -7.37 16.93
N TYR A 47 -3.06 -6.63 17.07
CA TYR A 47 -1.85 -7.14 17.73
C TYR A 47 -2.00 -7.35 19.25
N THR A 48 -3.13 -6.94 19.84
CA THR A 48 -3.45 -7.20 21.26
C THR A 48 -4.33 -8.43 21.47
N ALA A 49 -4.84 -9.04 20.40
CA ALA A 49 -5.61 -10.26 20.45
C ALA A 49 -4.70 -11.47 20.75
N HIS A 50 -5.28 -12.54 21.34
CA HIS A 50 -4.55 -13.77 21.63
C HIS A 50 -4.16 -14.49 20.33
N ASP A 51 -5.04 -14.49 19.35
CA ASP A 51 -4.82 -15.16 18.07
C ASP A 51 -4.60 -14.13 16.97
N TRP A 52 -3.57 -14.35 16.16
CA TRP A 52 -3.31 -13.51 14.99
C TRP A 52 -4.36 -13.74 13.91
N SER A 53 -4.99 -12.67 13.44
CA SER A 53 -5.97 -12.72 12.36
C SER A 53 -5.84 -11.51 11.47
N MET A 54 -5.50 -11.72 10.20
CA MET A 54 -5.40 -10.66 9.20
C MET A 54 -6.78 -10.07 8.87
N ARG A 55 -6.85 -8.74 8.84
CA ARG A 55 -8.00 -7.96 8.38
C ARG A 55 -7.81 -7.45 6.95
N SER A 56 -6.55 -7.27 6.55
CA SER A 56 -6.21 -6.85 5.19
C SER A 56 -6.54 -7.96 4.17
N PRO A 57 -7.10 -7.60 3.00
CA PRO A 57 -7.34 -8.56 1.92
C PRO A 57 -6.05 -8.95 1.17
N ARG A 58 -4.94 -8.30 1.44
CA ARG A 58 -3.61 -8.53 0.85
C ARG A 58 -2.55 -8.70 1.92
N PRO A 59 -1.45 -9.39 1.62
CA PRO A 59 -0.28 -9.39 2.49
C PRO A 59 0.20 -7.96 2.75
N VAL A 60 0.81 -7.75 3.90
CA VAL A 60 1.25 -6.43 4.33
C VAL A 60 2.71 -6.48 4.77
N VAL A 61 3.45 -5.42 4.43
CA VAL A 61 4.79 -5.15 4.97
C VAL A 61 4.77 -3.83 5.72
N VAL A 62 5.25 -3.83 6.97
CA VAL A 62 5.32 -2.64 7.82
C VAL A 62 6.77 -2.35 8.21
N ASP A 63 7.26 -1.14 7.90
CA ASP A 63 8.56 -0.62 8.31
C ASP A 63 8.44 0.10 9.65
N PHE A 64 9.00 -0.46 10.70
CA PHE A 64 9.20 0.23 11.97
C PHE A 64 10.45 1.09 11.89
N TYR A 65 10.27 2.40 12.06
CA TYR A 65 11.32 3.39 11.88
C TYR A 65 11.27 4.49 12.95
N ALA A 66 12.28 5.36 12.96
CA ALA A 66 12.25 6.65 13.66
C ALA A 66 12.95 7.72 12.78
N ASP A 67 12.60 8.99 12.99
CA ASP A 67 13.13 10.10 12.18
C ASP A 67 14.65 10.31 12.36
N TRP A 68 15.17 10.05 13.56
CA TRP A 68 16.60 10.13 13.88
C TRP A 68 17.42 8.96 13.32
N CYS A 69 16.78 7.89 12.86
CA CYS A 69 17.44 6.66 12.43
C CYS A 69 18.05 6.81 11.02
N GLY A 70 19.38 6.87 10.93
CA GLY A 70 20.10 6.97 9.67
C GLY A 70 19.86 5.82 8.71
N PRO A 71 19.97 4.54 9.14
CA PRO A 71 19.65 3.39 8.30
C PRO A 71 18.21 3.40 7.79
N CYS A 72 17.23 3.84 8.61
CA CYS A 72 15.83 3.94 8.20
C CYS A 72 15.63 4.95 7.06
N ARG A 73 16.34 6.06 7.08
CA ARG A 73 16.32 7.04 5.97
C ARG A 73 16.87 6.45 4.66
N ARG A 74 17.87 5.56 4.74
CA ARG A 74 18.38 4.85 3.56
C ARG A 74 17.42 3.77 3.05
N LEU A 75 16.69 3.13 3.95
CA LEU A 75 15.66 2.14 3.59
C LEU A 75 14.47 2.78 2.86
N ALA A 76 14.08 3.99 3.23
CA ALA A 76 12.86 4.61 2.71
C ALA A 76 12.74 4.64 1.16
N PRO A 77 13.77 5.03 0.38
CA PRO A 77 13.71 4.93 -1.07
C PRO A 77 13.66 3.46 -1.56
N ILE A 78 14.42 2.56 -0.95
CA ILE A 78 14.42 1.13 -1.29
C ILE A 78 13.02 0.53 -1.07
N LEU A 79 12.35 0.89 0.02
CA LEU A 79 11.01 0.38 0.32
C LEU A 79 9.96 0.88 -0.68
N ARG A 80 10.10 2.10 -1.20
CA ARG A 80 9.23 2.59 -2.29
C ARG A 80 9.44 1.79 -3.58
N ASP A 81 10.69 1.49 -3.93
CA ASP A 81 11.01 0.68 -5.10
C ASP A 81 10.48 -0.76 -4.95
N ILE A 82 10.54 -1.32 -3.74
CA ILE A 82 9.96 -2.63 -3.41
C ILE A 82 8.42 -2.56 -3.54
N ALA A 83 7.76 -1.54 -3.02
CA ALA A 83 6.32 -1.37 -3.16
C ALA A 83 5.90 -1.29 -4.64
N GLN A 84 6.67 -0.57 -5.45
CA GLN A 84 6.47 -0.52 -6.90
C GLN A 84 6.69 -1.88 -7.56
N HIS A 85 7.65 -2.68 -7.11
CA HIS A 85 7.91 -4.03 -7.62
C HIS A 85 6.71 -4.96 -7.43
N TYR A 86 6.02 -4.89 -6.30
CA TYR A 86 4.85 -5.73 -6.01
C TYR A 86 3.54 -5.23 -6.65
N GLN A 87 3.52 -4.06 -7.25
CA GLN A 87 2.39 -3.53 -8.05
C GLN A 87 1.00 -3.66 -7.38
N GLY A 88 0.95 -3.50 -6.06
CA GLY A 88 -0.28 -3.60 -5.28
C GLY A 88 -0.70 -5.03 -4.88
N GLU A 89 0.13 -6.04 -5.15
CA GLU A 89 -0.07 -7.39 -4.60
C GLU A 89 0.20 -7.45 -3.10
N VAL A 90 1.04 -6.54 -2.60
CA VAL A 90 1.41 -6.36 -1.19
C VAL A 90 1.20 -4.89 -0.81
N ASP A 91 0.58 -4.64 0.34
CA ASP A 91 0.43 -3.29 0.89
C ASP A 91 1.63 -2.93 1.76
N PHE A 92 2.11 -1.69 1.66
CA PHE A 92 3.28 -1.22 2.39
C PHE A 92 2.94 -0.06 3.31
N TYR A 93 3.35 -0.17 4.57
CA TYR A 93 3.14 0.85 5.60
C TYR A 93 4.42 1.17 6.36
N ARG A 94 4.41 2.30 7.07
CA ARG A 94 5.46 2.70 8.01
C ARG A 94 4.86 3.13 9.33
N ILE A 95 5.53 2.81 10.43
CA ILE A 95 5.14 3.19 11.79
C ILE A 95 6.35 3.79 12.49
N ASN A 96 6.22 5.04 12.96
CA ASN A 96 7.25 5.67 13.80
C ASN A 96 7.16 5.09 15.22
N VAL A 97 8.23 4.44 15.68
CA VAL A 97 8.26 3.78 16.98
C VAL A 97 8.25 4.78 18.15
N ASP A 98 8.69 6.02 17.95
CA ASP A 98 8.70 7.04 18.99
C ASP A 98 7.27 7.44 19.39
N ASP A 99 6.35 7.43 18.42
CA ASP A 99 4.94 7.81 18.61
C ASP A 99 4.01 6.61 18.85
N ASN A 100 4.49 5.38 18.65
CA ASN A 100 3.69 4.15 18.65
C ASN A 100 4.37 3.05 19.48
N GLN A 101 4.59 3.31 20.75
CA GLN A 101 5.39 2.44 21.64
C GLN A 101 4.71 1.10 21.96
N ASP A 102 3.36 1.08 22.04
CA ASP A 102 2.63 -0.15 22.38
C ASP A 102 2.79 -1.22 21.29
N ILE A 103 2.63 -0.82 20.03
CA ILE A 103 2.81 -1.76 18.92
C ILE A 103 4.29 -2.15 18.75
N ALA A 104 5.22 -1.22 18.98
CA ALA A 104 6.65 -1.52 18.95
C ALA A 104 7.03 -2.54 20.04
N ALA A 105 6.45 -2.42 21.23
CA ALA A 105 6.64 -3.38 22.30
C ALA A 105 5.99 -4.75 21.99
N ALA A 106 4.78 -4.77 21.42
CA ALA A 106 4.05 -5.98 21.07
C ALA A 106 4.81 -6.85 20.05
N PHE A 107 5.48 -6.22 19.07
CA PHE A 107 6.32 -6.91 18.08
C PHE A 107 7.80 -6.98 18.48
N GLU A 108 8.13 -6.68 19.73
CA GLU A 108 9.51 -6.73 20.27
C GLU A 108 10.53 -5.95 19.40
N VAL A 109 10.16 -4.75 18.92
CA VAL A 109 11.05 -3.91 18.12
C VAL A 109 12.21 -3.40 18.96
N ARG A 110 13.32 -4.11 18.95
CA ARG A 110 14.54 -3.78 19.73
C ARG A 110 15.57 -3.01 18.91
N SER A 111 15.45 -3.05 17.59
CA SER A 111 16.38 -2.38 16.66
C SER A 111 15.64 -2.00 15.39
N ILE A 112 15.96 -0.84 14.82
CA ILE A 112 15.35 -0.31 13.60
C ILE A 112 16.43 0.00 12.54
N PRO A 113 16.07 -0.09 11.24
CA PRO A 113 14.76 -0.45 10.71
C PRO A 113 14.43 -1.93 10.96
N MET A 114 13.13 -2.22 11.17
CA MET A 114 12.62 -3.57 11.22
C MET A 114 11.41 -3.68 10.29
N LEU A 115 11.45 -4.59 9.33
CA LEU A 115 10.26 -4.92 8.54
C LEU A 115 9.49 -6.07 9.21
N LEU A 116 8.19 -5.85 9.39
CA LEU A 116 7.23 -6.88 9.76
C LEU A 116 6.49 -7.30 8.50
N ILE A 117 6.54 -8.58 8.15
CA ILE A 117 5.90 -9.17 6.97
C ILE A 117 4.71 -9.99 7.47
N CYS A 118 3.51 -9.56 7.11
CA CYS A 118 2.25 -10.15 7.52
C CYS A 118 1.65 -10.91 6.32
N PRO A 119 1.82 -12.25 6.24
CA PRO A 119 1.15 -13.06 5.22
C PRO A 119 -0.35 -13.14 5.49
N LEU A 120 -1.16 -13.52 4.49
CA LEU A 120 -2.60 -13.72 4.68
C LEU A 120 -2.90 -14.88 5.63
N GLU A 121 -2.03 -15.87 5.64
CA GLU A 121 -2.15 -17.05 6.50
C GLU A 121 -0.86 -17.25 7.31
N GLY A 122 -0.99 -17.62 8.58
CA GLY A 122 0.12 -17.84 9.48
C GLY A 122 0.57 -16.58 10.22
N GLU A 123 1.65 -16.72 10.98
CA GLU A 123 2.16 -15.65 11.84
C GLU A 123 3.04 -14.66 11.07
N PRO A 124 3.07 -13.39 11.49
CA PRO A 124 3.96 -12.39 10.92
C PRO A 124 5.44 -12.75 11.16
N LYS A 125 6.30 -12.35 10.24
CA LYS A 125 7.75 -12.55 10.33
C LYS A 125 8.48 -11.21 10.32
N SER A 126 9.52 -11.08 11.13
CA SER A 126 10.32 -9.86 11.22
C SER A 126 11.69 -10.00 10.56
N VAL A 127 12.17 -8.91 9.98
CA VAL A 127 13.52 -8.76 9.40
C VAL A 127 14.14 -7.47 9.91
N VAL A 128 15.23 -7.58 10.66
CA VAL A 128 15.90 -6.43 11.30
C VAL A 128 17.15 -6.06 10.53
N GLY A 129 17.31 -4.77 10.26
CA GLY A 129 18.50 -4.18 9.64
C GLY A 129 18.26 -3.67 8.22
N LEU A 130 19.31 -3.09 7.64
CA LEU A 130 19.31 -2.53 6.29
C LEU A 130 19.96 -3.52 5.31
N TYR A 131 19.19 -3.91 4.31
CA TYR A 131 19.60 -4.84 3.26
C TYR A 131 19.41 -4.23 1.87
N SER A 132 19.89 -4.93 0.84
CA SER A 132 19.61 -4.59 -0.56
C SER A 132 18.14 -4.86 -0.91
N MET A 133 17.64 -4.20 -1.97
CA MET A 133 16.30 -4.43 -2.50
C MET A 133 16.06 -5.92 -2.81
N GLN A 134 17.02 -6.58 -3.44
CA GLN A 134 16.93 -7.99 -3.83
C GLN A 134 16.82 -8.91 -2.61
N GLU A 135 17.55 -8.63 -1.54
CA GLU A 135 17.47 -9.40 -0.30
C GLU A 135 16.12 -9.24 0.36
N TYR A 136 15.58 -8.01 0.41
CA TYR A 136 14.23 -7.79 0.94
C TYR A 136 13.17 -8.52 0.10
N ILE A 137 13.21 -8.43 -1.23
CA ILE A 137 12.27 -9.15 -2.10
C ILE A 137 12.35 -10.66 -1.84
N ARG A 138 13.56 -11.22 -1.73
CA ARG A 138 13.74 -12.65 -1.44
C ARG A 138 13.11 -13.05 -0.11
N VAL A 139 13.34 -12.27 0.95
CA VAL A 139 12.80 -12.56 2.29
C VAL A 139 11.29 -12.37 2.33
N ILE A 140 10.76 -11.33 1.69
CA ILE A 140 9.31 -11.11 1.57
C ILE A 140 8.67 -12.29 0.85
N ASN A 141 9.16 -12.69 -0.33
CA ASN A 141 8.62 -13.83 -1.07
C ASN A 141 8.65 -15.11 -0.23
N GLN A 142 9.76 -15.39 0.44
CA GLN A 142 9.86 -16.53 1.34
C GLN A 142 8.85 -16.48 2.49
N ALA A 143 8.59 -15.30 3.04
CA ALA A 143 7.60 -15.13 4.10
C ALA A 143 6.16 -15.28 3.61
N LEU A 144 5.90 -14.91 2.35
CA LEU A 144 4.58 -15.04 1.68
C LEU A 144 4.34 -16.41 1.07
N GLY A 145 5.35 -17.29 1.02
CA GLY A 145 5.22 -18.65 0.47
C GLY A 145 5.39 -18.74 -1.05
N HIS A 146 6.14 -17.79 -1.64
CA HIS A 146 6.50 -17.74 -3.07
C HIS A 146 7.88 -18.31 -3.35
#